data_d71595b73ea64a6dc453d9c9366f965e
#
_entry.id   d71595b73ea64a6dc453d9c9366f965e
#
_cell.length_a   1.000
_cell.length_b   1.000
_cell.length_c   1.000
_cell.angle_alpha   90.00
_cell.angle_beta   90.00
_cell.angle_gamma   90.00
#
_symmetry.space_group_name_H-M   'P 1'
#
loop_
_entity.id
_entity.type
_entity.pdbx_description
1 polymer ?
#
loop_
_entity_poly.entity_id
_entity_poly.type
_entity_poly.pdbx_seq_one_letter_code
_entity_poly.pdbx_strand_id
1 'polypeptide(L)'
;MAELIIHTDKIKENIKNLSAFFEEHNVYWSLITKVFSGDKEFLKQLLTDDVIENIQSVGDSRLTSLKNLKEVNPEMRTIYIKPPAKMYVEEIIKYADISLNSSYETIEALNEEAKKQDKIHHIIIMIDLGELREGVNRSDIIDFYEKVFEMSNISVLGIGSNLGCMYGIEPTYEKLETLANYKEHIAEKFNRSVYMLSGGSSITLPLLRDKTIPEGINHFRIGEAAFFGTSPAEASQFLNLNTDTFEFSANIIQLEQKQLVPDGEMSDASIGNIAEIDEKDSSKTTYKAIMDFGLLDVNHEDLSTTEQTKGIKFVGMTSDMIVIDLGDNLDKNGNQRFKVGDKLFFQPNYMAVARLLVSKFIDRVYD
;
A
#
# COMPACT_ATOMS: atom_id res chain seq x y z
N MET A 1 11.28 -8.55 -21.58
CA MET A 1 10.71 -7.22 -21.22
C MET A 1 11.26 -6.86 -19.85
N ALA A 2 11.01 -5.63 -19.39
CA ALA A 2 11.30 -5.28 -18.00
C ALA A 2 10.47 -6.16 -17.05
N GLU A 3 10.95 -6.41 -15.83
CA GLU A 3 10.39 -7.39 -14.90
C GLU A 3 10.27 -6.82 -13.49
N LEU A 4 9.15 -7.10 -12.82
CA LEU A 4 9.01 -6.94 -11.37
C LEU A 4 9.21 -8.30 -10.72
N ILE A 5 10.28 -8.43 -9.95
CA ILE A 5 10.61 -9.62 -9.17
C ILE A 5 10.00 -9.47 -7.78
N ILE A 6 9.29 -10.49 -7.33
CA ILE A 6 8.55 -10.51 -6.06
C ILE A 6 9.06 -11.68 -5.24
N HIS A 7 9.81 -11.38 -4.19
CA HIS A 7 10.36 -12.38 -3.27
C HIS A 7 9.29 -12.86 -2.29
N THR A 8 8.47 -13.81 -2.75
CA THR A 8 7.27 -14.27 -2.03
C THR A 8 7.60 -14.86 -0.67
N ASP A 9 8.70 -15.59 -0.54
CA ASP A 9 9.10 -16.20 0.73
C ASP A 9 9.51 -15.16 1.77
N LYS A 10 10.18 -14.06 1.36
CA LYS A 10 10.50 -12.93 2.24
C LYS A 10 9.24 -12.21 2.74
N ILE A 11 8.23 -12.07 1.87
CA ILE A 11 6.94 -11.49 2.25
C ILE A 11 6.21 -12.40 3.25
N LYS A 12 6.20 -13.72 3.02
CA LYS A 12 5.62 -14.68 3.97
C LYS A 12 6.30 -14.63 5.34
N GLU A 13 7.63 -14.53 5.34
CA GLU A 13 8.41 -14.39 6.57
C GLU A 13 8.04 -13.08 7.31
N ASN A 14 7.93 -11.96 6.61
CA ASN A 14 7.46 -10.70 7.19
C ASN A 14 6.08 -10.84 7.83
N ILE A 15 5.14 -11.49 7.15
CA ILE A 15 3.78 -11.72 7.67
C ILE A 15 3.82 -12.58 8.94
N LYS A 16 4.61 -13.65 8.96
CA LYS A 16 4.78 -14.50 10.15
C LYS A 16 5.41 -13.75 11.32
N ASN A 17 6.43 -12.94 11.05
CA ASN A 17 7.08 -12.12 12.08
C ASN A 17 6.13 -11.06 12.63
N LEU A 18 5.29 -10.43 11.78
CA LEU A 18 4.26 -9.51 12.23
C LEU A 18 3.17 -10.22 13.02
N SER A 19 2.72 -11.42 12.61
CA SER A 19 1.74 -12.20 13.36
C SER A 19 2.24 -12.52 14.77
N ALA A 20 3.49 -12.96 14.92
CA ALA A 20 4.11 -13.20 16.23
C ALA A 20 4.22 -11.92 17.06
N PHE A 21 4.61 -10.79 16.43
CA PHE A 21 4.65 -9.48 17.09
C PHE A 21 3.28 -9.05 17.62
N PHE A 22 2.22 -9.19 16.83
CA PHE A 22 0.86 -8.83 17.26
C PHE A 22 0.32 -9.77 18.34
N GLU A 23 0.63 -11.06 18.27
CA GLU A 23 0.27 -12.04 19.30
C GLU A 23 0.93 -11.71 20.66
N GLU A 24 2.21 -11.35 20.67
CA GLU A 24 2.93 -10.92 21.88
C GLU A 24 2.27 -9.70 22.55
N HIS A 25 1.66 -8.82 21.73
CA HIS A 25 0.99 -7.61 22.22
C HIS A 25 -0.52 -7.80 22.45
N ASN A 26 -1.07 -9.00 22.26
CA ASN A 26 -2.51 -9.31 22.36
C ASN A 26 -3.37 -8.41 21.44
N VAL A 27 -2.92 -8.15 20.23
CA VAL A 27 -3.57 -7.28 19.24
C VAL A 27 -3.91 -8.10 18.00
N TYR A 28 -5.12 -7.93 17.49
CA TYR A 28 -5.55 -8.50 16.21
C TYR A 28 -5.07 -7.64 15.04
N TRP A 29 -4.94 -8.25 13.88
CA TRP A 29 -4.58 -7.51 12.70
C TRP A 29 -5.20 -8.07 11.41
N SER A 30 -5.35 -7.18 10.43
CA SER A 30 -5.79 -7.50 9.07
C SER A 30 -4.66 -7.23 8.09
N LEU A 31 -4.39 -8.18 7.21
CA LEU A 31 -3.44 -8.02 6.11
C LEU A 31 -4.09 -7.26 4.96
N ILE A 32 -3.51 -6.14 4.53
CA ILE A 32 -4.08 -5.28 3.49
C ILE A 32 -3.34 -5.45 2.17
N THR A 33 -3.94 -6.18 1.25
CA THR A 33 -3.34 -6.62 -0.03
C THR A 33 -3.54 -5.64 -1.20
N LYS A 34 -4.01 -4.42 -0.96
CA LYS A 34 -4.39 -3.46 -2.00
C LYS A 34 -3.31 -3.16 -3.04
N VAL A 35 -2.02 -3.25 -2.67
CA VAL A 35 -0.88 -3.03 -3.58
C VAL A 35 -0.89 -4.02 -4.74
N PHE A 36 -1.36 -5.25 -4.52
CA PHE A 36 -1.41 -6.31 -5.53
C PHE A 36 -2.64 -6.26 -6.43
N SER A 37 -3.56 -5.31 -6.21
CA SER A 37 -4.75 -5.11 -7.05
C SER A 37 -5.56 -6.39 -7.31
N GLY A 38 -5.53 -7.33 -6.36
CA GLY A 38 -6.28 -8.59 -6.44
C GLY A 38 -5.66 -9.62 -7.38
N ASP A 39 -4.36 -9.59 -7.62
CA ASP A 39 -3.64 -10.59 -8.42
C ASP A 39 -3.84 -12.00 -7.83
N LYS A 40 -4.60 -12.83 -8.54
CA LYS A 40 -4.96 -14.17 -8.06
C LYS A 40 -3.79 -15.13 -7.99
N GLU A 41 -2.83 -15.01 -8.88
CA GLU A 41 -1.66 -15.89 -8.91
C GLU A 41 -0.81 -15.66 -7.68
N PHE A 42 -0.49 -14.40 -7.41
CA PHE A 42 0.22 -14.02 -6.20
C PHE A 42 -0.55 -14.37 -4.93
N LEU A 43 -1.85 -14.02 -4.87
CA LEU A 43 -2.68 -14.30 -3.69
C LEU A 43 -2.74 -15.79 -3.35
N LYS A 44 -2.78 -16.69 -4.35
CA LYS A 44 -2.72 -18.14 -4.12
C LYS A 44 -1.39 -18.59 -3.53
N GLN A 45 -0.29 -17.99 -3.97
CA GLN A 45 1.04 -18.31 -3.45
C GLN A 45 1.23 -17.75 -2.04
N LEU A 46 0.73 -16.55 -1.78
CA LEU A 46 0.90 -15.86 -0.51
C LEU A 46 0.01 -16.41 0.61
N LEU A 47 -1.30 -16.58 0.34
CA LEU A 47 -2.31 -16.86 1.35
C LEU A 47 -2.46 -18.37 1.61
N THR A 48 -1.35 -19.00 1.96
CA THR A 48 -1.29 -20.39 2.42
C THR A 48 -1.76 -20.50 3.88
N ASP A 49 -2.25 -21.66 4.30
CA ASP A 49 -2.83 -21.86 5.64
C ASP A 49 -1.90 -21.41 6.76
N ASP A 50 -0.61 -21.70 6.64
CA ASP A 50 0.42 -21.33 7.63
C ASP A 50 0.75 -19.83 7.66
N VAL A 51 0.38 -19.07 6.63
CA VAL A 51 0.52 -17.62 6.59
C VAL A 51 -0.70 -16.92 7.20
N ILE A 52 -1.89 -17.44 6.95
CA ILE A 52 -3.15 -16.81 7.34
C ILE A 52 -3.65 -17.21 8.72
N GLU A 53 -3.09 -18.24 9.34
CA GLU A 53 -3.51 -18.82 10.62
C GLU A 53 -3.72 -17.76 11.71
N ASN A 54 -2.84 -16.75 11.77
CA ASN A 54 -2.84 -15.70 12.80
C ASN A 54 -3.32 -14.34 12.26
N ILE A 55 -3.95 -14.31 11.08
CA ILE A 55 -4.50 -13.10 10.48
C ILE A 55 -6.02 -13.07 10.71
N GLN A 56 -6.54 -12.00 11.30
CA GLN A 56 -7.97 -11.89 11.56
C GLN A 56 -8.81 -11.78 10.29
N SER A 57 -8.31 -11.06 9.29
CA SER A 57 -8.94 -10.90 7.99
C SER A 57 -7.95 -10.41 6.93
N VAL A 58 -8.29 -10.57 5.66
CA VAL A 58 -7.52 -10.01 4.54
C VAL A 58 -8.34 -8.91 3.88
N GLY A 59 -7.72 -7.76 3.62
CA GLY A 59 -8.43 -6.56 3.18
C GLY A 59 -7.95 -5.97 1.88
N ASP A 60 -8.86 -5.33 1.17
CA ASP A 60 -8.57 -4.53 -0.02
C ASP A 60 -9.52 -3.32 -0.12
N SER A 61 -9.13 -2.34 -0.93
CA SER A 61 -9.92 -1.14 -1.24
C SER A 61 -10.77 -1.26 -2.53
N ARG A 62 -10.72 -2.39 -3.21
CA ARG A 62 -11.42 -2.64 -4.47
C ARG A 62 -12.27 -3.91 -4.36
N LEU A 63 -13.54 -3.84 -4.81
CA LEU A 63 -14.46 -4.98 -4.77
C LEU A 63 -14.02 -6.13 -5.67
N THR A 64 -13.42 -5.81 -6.83
CA THR A 64 -12.83 -6.82 -7.71
C THR A 64 -11.72 -7.61 -7.03
N SER A 65 -10.91 -6.95 -6.19
CA SER A 65 -9.87 -7.61 -5.41
C SER A 65 -10.47 -8.51 -4.31
N LEU A 66 -11.49 -8.04 -3.59
CA LEU A 66 -12.19 -8.86 -2.59
C LEU A 66 -12.88 -10.07 -3.22
N LYS A 67 -13.49 -9.89 -4.40
CA LYS A 67 -14.02 -11.02 -5.18
C LYS A 67 -12.93 -12.05 -5.47
N ASN A 68 -11.75 -11.59 -5.93
CA ASN A 68 -10.63 -12.48 -6.22
C ASN A 68 -10.11 -13.18 -4.95
N LEU A 69 -10.07 -12.50 -3.80
CA LEU A 69 -9.75 -13.12 -2.50
C LEU A 69 -10.73 -14.25 -2.16
N LYS A 70 -12.04 -14.01 -2.28
CA LYS A 70 -13.07 -15.04 -2.04
C LYS A 70 -13.01 -16.19 -3.05
N GLU A 71 -12.57 -15.97 -4.27
CA GLU A 71 -12.35 -17.03 -5.26
C GLU A 71 -11.09 -17.85 -4.98
N VAL A 72 -10.05 -17.23 -4.38
CA VAL A 72 -8.84 -17.94 -3.95
C VAL A 72 -9.09 -18.78 -2.69
N ASN A 73 -9.78 -18.19 -1.71
CA ASN A 73 -10.17 -18.89 -0.48
C ASN A 73 -11.54 -18.38 -0.03
N PRO A 74 -12.64 -19.15 -0.27
CA PRO A 74 -14.00 -18.76 0.10
C PRO A 74 -14.22 -18.55 1.62
N GLU A 75 -13.48 -19.28 2.45
CA GLU A 75 -13.57 -19.18 3.92
C GLU A 75 -12.78 -18.02 4.50
N MET A 76 -11.95 -17.37 3.68
CA MET A 76 -11.17 -16.21 4.11
C MET A 76 -12.08 -15.08 4.57
N ARG A 77 -11.90 -14.61 5.80
CA ARG A 77 -12.59 -13.44 6.30
C ARG A 77 -12.03 -12.20 5.62
N THR A 78 -12.89 -11.41 4.98
CA THR A 78 -12.49 -10.25 4.17
C THR A 78 -12.93 -8.94 4.80
N ILE A 79 -12.10 -7.89 4.64
CA ILE A 79 -12.43 -6.53 5.08
C ILE A 79 -12.28 -5.53 3.93
N TYR A 80 -13.34 -4.76 3.67
CA TYR A 80 -13.32 -3.66 2.71
C TYR A 80 -12.89 -2.38 3.41
N ILE A 81 -11.71 -1.83 3.04
CA ILE A 81 -11.05 -0.75 3.77
C ILE A 81 -11.27 0.66 3.20
N LYS A 82 -12.12 0.80 2.21
CA LYS A 82 -12.50 2.09 1.62
C LYS A 82 -13.97 2.37 1.97
N PRO A 83 -14.37 3.62 2.23
CA PRO A 83 -15.79 3.95 2.39
C PRO A 83 -16.60 3.41 1.21
N PRO A 84 -17.63 2.61 1.45
CA PRO A 84 -18.41 2.00 0.38
C PRO A 84 -19.16 3.02 -0.45
N ALA A 85 -19.23 2.81 -1.76
CA ALA A 85 -20.14 3.56 -2.60
C ALA A 85 -21.54 2.91 -2.53
N LYS A 86 -22.57 3.73 -2.29
CA LYS A 86 -23.96 3.28 -2.12
C LYS A 86 -24.46 2.39 -3.26
N MET A 87 -23.99 2.62 -4.49
CA MET A 87 -24.38 1.85 -5.67
C MET A 87 -23.80 0.43 -5.74
N TYR A 88 -22.82 0.09 -4.88
CA TYR A 88 -22.16 -1.21 -4.85
C TYR A 88 -22.44 -2.02 -3.60
N VAL A 89 -23.51 -1.70 -2.87
CA VAL A 89 -23.85 -2.39 -1.60
C VAL A 89 -24.11 -3.88 -1.78
N GLU A 90 -24.62 -4.30 -2.94
CA GLU A 90 -24.84 -5.70 -3.29
C GLU A 90 -23.52 -6.49 -3.28
N GLU A 91 -22.51 -5.97 -4.00
CA GLU A 91 -21.19 -6.60 -4.07
C GLU A 91 -20.46 -6.53 -2.73
N ILE A 92 -20.66 -5.46 -1.95
CA ILE A 92 -20.07 -5.34 -0.62
C ILE A 92 -20.61 -6.44 0.29
N ILE A 93 -21.93 -6.61 0.38
CA ILE A 93 -22.57 -7.67 1.19
C ILE A 93 -22.15 -9.07 0.70
N LYS A 94 -21.82 -9.19 -0.59
CA LYS A 94 -21.42 -10.47 -1.16
C LYS A 94 -19.96 -10.84 -0.90
N TYR A 95 -19.05 -9.86 -0.96
CA TYR A 95 -17.61 -10.13 -0.98
C TYR A 95 -16.84 -9.61 0.24
N ALA A 96 -17.44 -8.76 1.08
CA ALA A 96 -16.84 -8.25 2.29
C ALA A 96 -17.58 -8.78 3.52
N ASP A 97 -16.87 -9.44 4.42
CA ASP A 97 -17.42 -9.85 5.72
C ASP A 97 -17.48 -8.64 6.68
N ILE A 98 -16.54 -7.70 6.51
CA ILE A 98 -16.45 -6.46 7.28
C ILE A 98 -16.26 -5.30 6.31
N SER A 99 -16.85 -4.13 6.58
CA SER A 99 -16.54 -2.89 5.85
C SER A 99 -16.31 -1.69 6.78
N LEU A 100 -15.42 -0.78 6.37
CA LEU A 100 -15.17 0.49 7.06
C LEU A 100 -16.18 1.52 6.55
N ASN A 101 -16.87 2.20 7.45
CA ASN A 101 -17.97 3.10 7.09
C ASN A 101 -17.93 4.41 7.88
N SER A 102 -18.43 5.51 7.25
CA SER A 102 -18.60 6.82 7.86
C SER A 102 -19.79 7.60 7.32
N SER A 103 -20.62 7.01 6.45
CA SER A 103 -21.83 7.62 5.90
C SER A 103 -23.07 6.86 6.35
N TYR A 104 -23.99 7.56 7.00
CA TYR A 104 -25.27 6.99 7.47
C TYR A 104 -26.08 6.42 6.31
N GLU A 105 -26.21 7.15 5.21
CA GLU A 105 -26.99 6.77 4.04
C GLU A 105 -26.43 5.50 3.37
N THR A 106 -25.12 5.32 3.46
CA THR A 106 -24.48 4.11 2.93
C THR A 106 -24.70 2.90 3.85
N ILE A 107 -24.62 3.10 5.17
CA ILE A 107 -24.90 2.04 6.15
C ILE A 107 -26.38 1.62 6.09
N GLU A 108 -27.29 2.58 5.93
CA GLU A 108 -28.71 2.29 5.72
C GLU A 108 -28.92 1.42 4.46
N ALA A 109 -28.26 1.76 3.35
CA ALA A 109 -28.34 0.94 2.13
C ALA A 109 -27.71 -0.45 2.30
N LEU A 110 -26.61 -0.57 3.07
CA LEU A 110 -26.03 -1.88 3.43
C LEU A 110 -26.99 -2.69 4.30
N ASN A 111 -27.71 -2.06 5.25
CA ASN A 111 -28.72 -2.73 6.08
C ASN A 111 -29.85 -3.31 5.24
N GLU A 112 -30.41 -2.52 4.32
CA GLU A 112 -31.47 -2.97 3.44
C GLU A 112 -30.99 -4.09 2.50
N GLU A 113 -29.78 -4.00 1.98
CA GLU A 113 -29.22 -5.02 1.11
C GLU A 113 -28.88 -6.32 1.88
N ALA A 114 -28.31 -6.21 3.08
CA ALA A 114 -28.05 -7.34 3.95
C ALA A 114 -29.34 -8.09 4.31
N LYS A 115 -30.44 -7.34 4.57
CA LYS A 115 -31.77 -7.92 4.78
C LYS A 115 -32.26 -8.71 3.57
N LYS A 116 -32.12 -8.20 2.35
CA LYS A 116 -32.50 -8.91 1.12
C LYS A 116 -31.72 -10.19 0.93
N GLN A 117 -30.45 -10.21 1.33
CA GLN A 117 -29.57 -11.38 1.23
C GLN A 117 -29.64 -12.30 2.45
N ASP A 118 -30.55 -12.04 3.41
CA ASP A 118 -30.70 -12.77 4.68
C ASP A 118 -29.37 -12.88 5.46
N LYS A 119 -28.66 -11.75 5.57
CA LYS A 119 -27.36 -11.64 6.22
C LYS A 119 -27.37 -10.57 7.31
N ILE A 120 -26.40 -10.67 8.22
CA ILE A 120 -25.95 -9.58 9.09
C ILE A 120 -24.59 -9.12 8.56
N HIS A 121 -24.47 -7.85 8.21
CA HIS A 121 -23.22 -7.29 7.74
C HIS A 121 -22.46 -6.58 8.87
N HIS A 122 -21.17 -6.89 8.98
CA HIS A 122 -20.33 -6.33 10.02
C HIS A 122 -19.66 -5.02 9.55
N ILE A 123 -19.68 -4.00 10.42
CA ILE A 123 -19.05 -2.72 10.12
C ILE A 123 -18.13 -2.25 11.23
N ILE A 124 -17.11 -1.46 10.84
CA ILE A 124 -16.34 -0.59 11.73
C ILE A 124 -16.68 0.84 11.35
N ILE A 125 -17.14 1.65 12.31
CA ILE A 125 -17.41 3.06 12.07
C ILE A 125 -16.13 3.85 12.23
N MET A 126 -15.76 4.57 11.17
CA MET A 126 -14.53 5.38 11.14
C MET A 126 -14.80 6.78 11.67
N ILE A 127 -13.88 7.29 12.49
CA ILE A 127 -13.90 8.62 13.06
C ILE A 127 -12.78 9.46 12.49
N ASP A 128 -13.05 10.69 12.08
CA ASP A 128 -12.02 11.62 11.65
C ASP A 128 -11.28 12.23 12.84
N LEU A 129 -10.00 11.86 12.96
CA LEU A 129 -9.09 12.41 13.97
C LEU A 129 -8.15 13.49 13.41
N GLY A 130 -8.50 14.07 12.26
CA GLY A 130 -7.78 15.20 11.68
C GLY A 130 -7.19 14.97 10.30
N GLU A 131 -7.36 13.77 9.72
CA GLU A 131 -6.94 13.48 8.32
C GLU A 131 -7.83 14.14 7.28
N LEU A 132 -9.03 14.60 7.66
CA LEU A 132 -10.02 15.27 6.81
C LEU A 132 -10.32 14.48 5.52
N ARG A 133 -10.35 13.18 5.62
CA ARG A 133 -10.60 12.27 4.50
C ARG A 133 -11.88 11.48 4.70
N GLU A 134 -11.84 10.34 5.36
CA GLU A 134 -13.04 9.59 5.78
C GLU A 134 -13.15 9.61 7.29
N GLY A 135 -14.38 9.54 7.77
CA GLY A 135 -14.70 9.48 9.19
C GLY A 135 -15.90 10.33 9.54
N VAL A 136 -16.61 9.92 10.58
CA VAL A 136 -17.68 10.71 11.21
C VAL A 136 -17.04 11.88 11.97
N ASN A 137 -17.62 13.07 11.86
CA ASN A 137 -17.16 14.23 12.64
C ASN A 137 -17.30 13.96 14.14
N ARG A 138 -16.37 14.47 14.93
CA ARG A 138 -16.34 14.24 16.38
C ARG A 138 -17.61 14.70 17.11
N SER A 139 -18.24 15.78 16.64
CA SER A 139 -19.50 16.30 17.18
C SER A 139 -20.69 15.36 17.00
N ASP A 140 -20.65 14.53 15.96
CA ASP A 140 -21.82 13.79 15.47
C ASP A 140 -21.78 12.30 15.86
N ILE A 141 -20.68 11.84 16.48
CA ILE A 141 -20.40 10.42 16.75
C ILE A 141 -21.56 9.76 17.52
N ILE A 142 -22.04 10.38 18.57
CA ILE A 142 -23.04 9.78 19.46
C ILE A 142 -24.38 9.62 18.74
N ASP A 143 -24.84 10.66 18.07
CA ASP A 143 -26.10 10.65 17.30
C ASP A 143 -25.98 9.67 16.10
N PHE A 144 -24.78 9.53 15.53
CA PHE A 144 -24.52 8.59 14.47
C PHE A 144 -24.66 7.14 14.94
N TYR A 145 -24.06 6.80 16.08
CA TYR A 145 -24.15 5.47 16.66
C TYR A 145 -25.58 5.12 17.10
N GLU A 146 -26.31 6.08 17.68
CA GLU A 146 -27.70 5.88 18.05
C GLU A 146 -28.55 5.40 16.88
N LYS A 147 -28.46 6.08 15.74
CA LYS A 147 -29.19 5.73 14.52
C LYS A 147 -28.75 4.39 13.93
N VAL A 148 -27.44 4.10 13.93
CA VAL A 148 -26.91 2.87 13.34
C VAL A 148 -27.24 1.65 14.20
N PHE A 149 -27.31 1.80 15.53
CA PHE A 149 -27.68 0.72 16.44
C PHE A 149 -29.13 0.26 16.33
N GLU A 150 -30.00 1.03 15.69
CA GLU A 150 -31.39 0.64 15.39
C GLU A 150 -31.51 -0.28 14.17
N MET A 151 -30.46 -0.40 13.37
CA MET A 151 -30.45 -1.22 12.14
C MET A 151 -30.33 -2.71 12.45
N SER A 152 -31.31 -3.51 11.99
CA SER A 152 -31.43 -4.92 12.35
C SER A 152 -30.44 -5.86 11.65
N ASN A 153 -29.95 -5.46 10.48
CA ASN A 153 -29.05 -6.29 9.67
C ASN A 153 -27.61 -5.74 9.60
N ILE A 154 -27.29 -4.77 10.47
CA ILE A 154 -25.95 -4.24 10.69
C ILE A 154 -25.46 -4.64 12.08
N SER A 155 -24.23 -5.16 12.13
CA SER A 155 -23.52 -5.42 13.39
C SER A 155 -22.31 -4.49 13.47
N VAL A 156 -22.32 -3.56 14.41
CA VAL A 156 -21.16 -2.67 14.65
C VAL A 156 -20.13 -3.41 15.47
N LEU A 157 -19.03 -3.85 14.82
CA LEU A 157 -17.92 -4.52 15.48
C LEU A 157 -17.05 -3.55 16.27
N GLY A 158 -16.89 -2.35 15.75
CA GLY A 158 -15.88 -1.46 16.30
C GLY A 158 -15.99 -0.02 15.87
N ILE A 159 -15.09 0.73 16.43
CA ILE A 159 -14.75 2.11 16.07
C ILE A 159 -13.32 2.12 15.52
N GLY A 160 -13.01 2.97 14.56
CA GLY A 160 -11.69 3.07 13.98
C GLY A 160 -11.34 4.48 13.53
N SER A 161 -10.07 4.69 13.24
CA SER A 161 -9.58 5.90 12.59
C SER A 161 -8.50 5.55 11.58
N ASN A 162 -8.19 6.49 10.71
CA ASN A 162 -7.07 6.41 9.79
C ASN A 162 -6.18 7.64 9.98
N LEU A 163 -4.88 7.40 10.17
CA LEU A 163 -3.87 8.43 10.41
C LEU A 163 -2.66 8.16 9.51
N GLY A 164 -1.85 9.18 9.27
CA GLY A 164 -0.64 9.08 8.45
C GLY A 164 -0.92 8.77 6.99
N CYS A 165 -1.91 9.42 6.39
CA CYS A 165 -2.32 9.15 5.01
C CYS A 165 -2.29 10.41 4.13
N MET A 166 -3.43 11.06 3.90
CA MET A 166 -3.53 12.17 2.93
C MET A 166 -2.78 13.42 3.40
N TYR A 167 -3.00 13.81 4.66
CA TYR A 167 -2.31 14.94 5.29
C TYR A 167 -1.10 14.54 6.12
N GLY A 168 -0.86 13.24 6.28
CA GLY A 168 0.27 12.76 7.07
C GLY A 168 0.13 13.05 8.57
N ILE A 169 -1.11 13.09 9.08
CA ILE A 169 -1.34 13.34 10.51
C ILE A 169 -0.76 12.20 11.33
N GLU A 170 0.22 12.51 12.16
CA GLU A 170 0.91 11.52 12.99
C GLU A 170 -0.05 10.85 13.99
N PRO A 171 0.03 9.52 14.14
CA PRO A 171 -0.64 8.81 15.22
C PRO A 171 0.07 9.12 16.54
N THR A 172 -0.56 9.92 17.39
CA THR A 172 -0.07 10.20 18.73
C THR A 172 -0.88 9.46 19.79
N TYR A 173 -0.32 9.33 21.00
CA TYR A 173 -1.04 8.77 22.14
C TYR A 173 -2.40 9.45 22.33
N GLU A 174 -2.44 10.79 22.34
CA GLU A 174 -3.62 11.59 22.61
C GLU A 174 -4.72 11.38 21.55
N LYS A 175 -4.33 11.21 20.27
CA LYS A 175 -5.32 10.91 19.21
C LYS A 175 -5.92 9.52 19.38
N LEU A 176 -5.10 8.53 19.70
CA LEU A 176 -5.57 7.18 19.93
C LEU A 176 -6.34 7.04 21.23
N GLU A 177 -5.97 7.78 22.28
CA GLU A 177 -6.74 7.89 23.54
C GLU A 177 -8.12 8.52 23.29
N THR A 178 -8.19 9.54 22.43
CA THR A 178 -9.49 10.11 22.01
C THR A 178 -10.39 9.03 21.39
N LEU A 179 -9.84 8.15 20.57
CA LEU A 179 -10.59 7.03 19.99
C LEU A 179 -11.05 6.02 21.05
N ALA A 180 -10.20 5.72 22.03
CA ALA A 180 -10.52 4.84 23.15
C ALA A 180 -11.65 5.41 24.00
N ASN A 181 -11.58 6.71 24.32
CA ASN A 181 -12.60 7.42 25.11
C ASN A 181 -13.97 7.41 24.40
N TYR A 182 -14.01 7.55 23.07
CA TYR A 182 -15.27 7.42 22.34
C TYR A 182 -15.87 6.01 22.43
N LYS A 183 -15.03 4.97 22.36
CA LYS A 183 -15.48 3.58 22.54
C LYS A 183 -16.16 3.38 23.90
N GLU A 184 -15.54 3.86 24.97
CA GLU A 184 -16.08 3.76 26.32
C GLU A 184 -17.39 4.53 26.45
N HIS A 185 -17.44 5.78 25.99
CA HIS A 185 -18.64 6.60 26.04
C HIS A 185 -19.82 5.99 25.26
N ILE A 186 -19.57 5.39 24.10
CA ILE A 186 -20.57 4.65 23.30
C ILE A 186 -21.07 3.44 24.10
N ALA A 187 -20.16 2.67 24.69
CA ALA A 187 -20.51 1.48 25.45
C ALA A 187 -21.39 1.81 26.67
N GLU A 188 -21.03 2.86 27.41
CA GLU A 188 -21.81 3.34 28.57
C GLU A 188 -23.19 3.87 28.16
N LYS A 189 -23.25 4.77 27.16
CA LYS A 189 -24.50 5.41 26.74
C LYS A 189 -25.54 4.42 26.22
N PHE A 190 -25.10 3.44 25.40
CA PHE A 190 -26.01 2.52 24.72
C PHE A 190 -26.11 1.14 25.38
N ASN A 191 -25.34 0.89 26.45
CA ASN A 191 -25.20 -0.43 27.09
C ASN A 191 -24.90 -1.52 26.06
N ARG A 192 -24.02 -1.22 25.10
CA ARG A 192 -23.59 -2.12 24.01
C ARG A 192 -22.06 -2.15 23.91
N SER A 193 -21.50 -3.35 23.87
CA SER A 193 -20.07 -3.51 23.70
C SER A 193 -19.67 -3.25 22.25
N VAL A 194 -18.65 -2.41 22.07
CA VAL A 194 -17.91 -2.24 20.81
C VAL A 194 -16.55 -2.90 21.00
N TYR A 195 -16.34 -4.06 20.38
CA TYR A 195 -15.18 -4.92 20.67
C TYR A 195 -13.89 -4.42 20.05
N MET A 196 -13.97 -3.94 18.80
CA MET A 196 -12.80 -3.61 18.00
C MET A 196 -12.49 -2.13 18.07
N LEU A 197 -11.27 -1.81 18.48
CA LEU A 197 -10.72 -0.46 18.46
C LEU A 197 -9.60 -0.42 17.40
N SER A 198 -9.99 -0.10 16.17
CA SER A 198 -9.15 -0.18 14.97
C SER A 198 -8.42 1.13 14.73
N GLY A 199 -7.38 1.40 15.55
CA GLY A 199 -6.61 2.64 15.52
C GLY A 199 -5.26 2.53 14.82
N GLY A 200 -4.84 1.31 14.42
CA GLY A 200 -3.50 1.07 13.93
C GLY A 200 -3.39 0.80 12.42
N SER A 201 -2.25 1.22 11.87
CA SER A 201 -1.74 0.86 10.54
C SER A 201 -0.22 0.72 10.60
N SER A 202 0.47 0.56 9.48
CA SER A 202 1.94 0.43 9.46
C SER A 202 2.65 1.64 10.10
N ILE A 203 2.08 2.84 10.01
CA ILE A 203 2.65 4.04 10.65
C ILE A 203 2.53 4.03 12.19
N THR A 204 1.58 3.25 12.73
CA THR A 204 1.33 3.18 14.18
C THR A 204 2.18 2.09 14.88
N LEU A 205 2.84 1.23 14.11
CA LEU A 205 3.63 0.12 14.66
C LEU A 205 4.71 0.54 15.67
N PRO A 206 5.45 1.65 15.50
CA PRO A 206 6.41 2.08 16.50
C PRO A 206 5.79 2.35 17.87
N LEU A 207 4.59 2.93 17.94
CA LEU A 207 3.90 3.16 19.21
C LEU A 207 3.56 1.85 19.92
N LEU A 208 3.19 0.80 19.17
CA LEU A 208 2.92 -0.52 19.73
C LEU A 208 4.22 -1.17 20.24
N ARG A 209 5.30 -1.15 19.42
CA ARG A 209 6.62 -1.65 19.79
C ARG A 209 7.14 -1.02 21.08
N ASP A 210 7.02 0.30 21.19
CA ASP A 210 7.56 1.08 22.30
C ASP A 210 6.60 1.14 23.50
N LYS A 211 5.44 0.44 23.40
CA LYS A 211 4.39 0.39 24.43
C LYS A 211 3.87 1.79 24.83
N THR A 212 3.84 2.70 23.86
CA THR A 212 3.32 4.06 23.98
C THR A 212 1.98 4.23 23.28
N ILE A 213 1.20 3.15 23.21
CA ILE A 213 -0.16 3.13 22.66
C ILE A 213 -1.17 3.05 23.82
N PRO A 214 -2.31 3.75 23.76
CA PRO A 214 -3.34 3.66 24.79
C PRO A 214 -3.91 2.25 24.92
N GLU A 215 -4.31 1.92 26.15
CA GLU A 215 -4.98 0.66 26.43
C GLU A 215 -6.29 0.55 25.60
N GLY A 216 -6.59 -0.66 25.13
CA GLY A 216 -7.81 -0.95 24.37
C GLY A 216 -7.66 -0.83 22.85
N ILE A 217 -6.61 -0.23 22.31
CA ILE A 217 -6.29 -0.34 20.88
C ILE A 217 -5.91 -1.80 20.59
N ASN A 218 -6.78 -2.52 19.89
CA ASN A 218 -6.67 -3.96 19.74
C ASN A 218 -6.78 -4.47 18.30
N HIS A 219 -6.78 -3.57 17.30
CA HIS A 219 -6.83 -3.97 15.91
C HIS A 219 -6.00 -3.05 15.01
N PHE A 220 -5.21 -3.67 14.12
CA PHE A 220 -4.36 -3.00 13.14
C PHE A 220 -4.69 -3.46 11.71
N ARG A 221 -4.49 -2.56 10.73
CA ARG A 221 -4.65 -2.83 9.30
C ARG A 221 -3.32 -2.61 8.61
N ILE A 222 -2.61 -3.68 8.34
CA ILE A 222 -1.21 -3.65 7.91
C ILE A 222 -1.07 -4.03 6.44
N GLY A 223 -0.43 -3.16 5.68
CA GLY A 223 -0.03 -3.41 4.29
C GLY A 223 1.46 -3.18 4.10
N GLU A 224 1.91 -1.95 4.24
CA GLU A 224 3.30 -1.55 3.92
C GLU A 224 4.34 -2.34 4.71
N ALA A 225 4.20 -2.46 6.02
CA ALA A 225 5.16 -3.20 6.82
C ALA A 225 5.22 -4.69 6.43
N ALA A 226 4.09 -5.31 6.07
CA ALA A 226 4.06 -6.70 5.65
C ALA A 226 4.78 -6.91 4.30
N PHE A 227 4.60 -5.98 3.36
CA PHE A 227 5.11 -6.15 2.00
C PHE A 227 6.47 -5.49 1.76
N PHE A 228 6.80 -4.42 2.47
CA PHE A 228 8.06 -3.68 2.29
C PHE A 228 8.97 -3.72 3.52
N GLY A 229 8.52 -4.33 4.61
CA GLY A 229 9.32 -4.44 5.83
C GLY A 229 9.59 -3.11 6.55
N THR A 230 8.91 -2.02 6.18
CA THR A 230 9.17 -0.67 6.68
C THR A 230 8.00 -0.10 7.47
N SER A 231 8.30 0.82 8.38
CA SER A 231 7.30 1.70 8.99
C SER A 231 7.39 3.10 8.38
N PRO A 232 6.28 3.65 7.83
CA PRO A 232 6.27 5.01 7.29
C PRO A 232 6.64 6.09 8.31
N ALA A 233 6.37 5.88 9.60
CA ALA A 233 6.70 6.83 10.66
C ALA A 233 8.22 7.04 10.82
N GLU A 234 9.00 5.99 10.62
CA GLU A 234 10.45 6.02 10.79
C GLU A 234 11.19 6.06 9.45
N ALA A 235 10.49 5.87 8.34
CA ALA A 235 11.03 5.71 6.99
C ALA A 235 12.18 4.68 6.93
N SER A 236 12.09 3.63 7.75
CA SER A 236 13.15 2.64 7.95
C SER A 236 12.56 1.24 8.16
N GLN A 237 13.46 0.25 8.17
CA GLN A 237 13.12 -1.14 8.47
C GLN A 237 12.44 -1.24 9.85
N PHE A 238 11.29 -1.91 9.91
CA PHE A 238 10.60 -2.19 11.16
C PHE A 238 11.06 -3.53 11.72
N LEU A 239 11.59 -3.52 12.94
CA LEU A 239 12.20 -4.71 13.57
C LEU A 239 13.23 -5.36 12.62
N ASN A 240 13.09 -6.66 12.40
CA ASN A 240 13.94 -7.48 11.52
C ASN A 240 13.19 -7.93 10.26
N LEU A 241 12.19 -7.17 9.79
CA LEU A 241 11.46 -7.50 8.58
C LEU A 241 12.33 -7.34 7.33
N ASN A 242 12.14 -8.19 6.33
CA ASN A 242 12.82 -8.09 5.05
C ASN A 242 12.34 -6.84 4.29
N THR A 243 13.29 -6.00 3.83
CA THR A 243 12.99 -4.79 3.04
C THR A 243 13.27 -4.96 1.56
N ASP A 244 13.95 -6.03 1.18
CA ASP A 244 14.29 -6.41 -0.19
C ASP A 244 13.29 -7.44 -0.76
N THR A 245 12.02 -7.17 -0.59
CA THR A 245 10.89 -8.02 -0.99
C THR A 245 10.48 -7.84 -2.46
N PHE A 246 10.90 -6.75 -3.08
CA PHE A 246 10.68 -6.43 -4.48
C PHE A 246 11.97 -5.96 -5.14
N GLU A 247 12.13 -6.30 -6.41
CA GLU A 247 13.20 -5.77 -7.27
C GLU A 247 12.60 -5.48 -8.65
N PHE A 248 13.00 -4.38 -9.27
CA PHE A 248 12.61 -4.05 -10.63
C PHE A 248 13.82 -4.13 -11.54
N SER A 249 13.73 -4.90 -12.64
CA SER A 249 14.78 -5.00 -13.65
C SER A 249 14.30 -4.54 -15.01
N ALA A 250 15.17 -3.85 -15.73
CA ALA A 250 14.91 -3.38 -17.09
C ALA A 250 16.12 -3.56 -17.98
N ASN A 251 15.89 -3.70 -19.30
CA ASN A 251 16.93 -4.02 -20.24
C ASN A 251 17.51 -2.77 -20.91
N ILE A 252 18.81 -2.74 -21.12
CA ILE A 252 19.46 -1.76 -22.00
C ILE A 252 19.16 -2.15 -23.45
N ILE A 253 18.32 -1.37 -24.14
CA ILE A 253 17.97 -1.61 -25.54
C ILE A 253 18.86 -0.85 -26.52
N GLN A 254 19.48 0.23 -26.06
CA GLN A 254 20.49 0.99 -26.80
C GLN A 254 21.52 1.56 -25.86
N LEU A 255 22.79 1.62 -26.26
CA LEU A 255 23.88 2.23 -25.50
C LEU A 255 24.83 2.91 -26.45
N GLU A 256 24.95 4.23 -26.34
CA GLU A 256 25.78 5.03 -27.23
C GLU A 256 26.46 6.18 -26.48
N GLN A 257 27.64 6.56 -26.92
CA GLN A 257 28.28 7.80 -26.47
C GLN A 257 27.61 8.98 -27.15
N LYS A 258 27.06 9.90 -26.35
CA LYS A 258 26.33 11.09 -26.82
C LYS A 258 26.79 12.34 -26.06
N GLN A 259 26.49 13.51 -26.62
CA GLN A 259 26.69 14.77 -25.92
C GLN A 259 25.80 14.85 -24.68
N LEU A 260 26.26 15.54 -23.63
CA LEU A 260 25.49 15.77 -22.42
C LEU A 260 24.31 16.72 -22.70
N VAL A 261 24.51 17.75 -23.49
CA VAL A 261 23.56 18.79 -23.83
C VAL A 261 22.94 18.52 -25.22
N PRO A 262 21.62 18.66 -25.41
CA PRO A 262 20.98 18.60 -26.73
C PRO A 262 21.57 19.65 -27.71
N ASP A 263 21.62 19.31 -29.00
CA ASP A 263 22.03 20.20 -30.06
C ASP A 263 20.78 20.72 -30.80
N GLY A 264 20.52 22.02 -30.71
CA GLY A 264 19.40 22.71 -31.32
C GLY A 264 18.58 23.58 -30.38
N GLU A 265 17.62 24.32 -30.92
CA GLU A 265 16.66 25.11 -30.13
C GLU A 265 15.65 24.20 -29.45
N MET A 266 15.54 24.28 -28.12
CA MET A 266 14.55 23.55 -27.32
C MET A 266 13.23 24.32 -27.36
N SER A 267 12.12 23.56 -27.45
CA SER A 267 10.75 24.09 -27.39
C SER A 267 9.99 23.48 -26.22
N ASP A 268 8.83 24.05 -25.89
CA ASP A 268 7.91 23.53 -24.88
C ASP A 268 7.15 22.25 -25.35
N ALA A 269 7.50 21.71 -26.52
CA ALA A 269 6.85 20.53 -27.09
C ALA A 269 7.42 19.19 -26.56
N SER A 270 8.28 19.23 -25.52
CA SER A 270 8.79 18.00 -24.91
C SER A 270 7.68 17.21 -24.25
N ILE A 271 7.68 15.88 -24.46
CA ILE A 271 6.73 14.95 -23.84
C ILE A 271 7.49 14.12 -22.80
N GLY A 272 7.04 14.18 -21.54
CA GLY A 272 7.64 13.42 -20.45
C GLY A 272 8.49 14.28 -19.52
N ASN A 273 9.29 13.61 -18.70
CA ASN A 273 10.16 14.24 -17.70
C ASN A 273 11.58 14.32 -18.24
N ILE A 274 12.25 15.46 -18.05
CA ILE A 274 13.68 15.65 -18.37
C ILE A 274 14.41 16.22 -17.15
N ALA A 275 15.67 15.83 -16.98
CA ALA A 275 16.54 16.43 -15.96
C ALA A 275 16.95 17.83 -16.36
N GLU A 276 17.31 18.65 -15.37
CA GLU A 276 17.92 19.95 -15.61
C GLU A 276 19.23 19.81 -16.39
N ILE A 277 19.44 20.70 -17.36
CA ILE A 277 20.61 20.71 -18.25
C ILE A 277 21.52 21.88 -17.84
N ASP A 278 22.80 21.59 -17.56
CA ASP A 278 23.81 22.64 -17.37
C ASP A 278 24.53 22.91 -18.72
N GLU A 279 24.28 24.08 -19.32
CA GLU A 279 24.86 24.48 -20.60
C GLU A 279 26.41 24.52 -20.61
N LYS A 280 27.05 24.59 -19.44
CA LYS A 280 28.52 24.52 -19.32
C LYS A 280 29.10 23.15 -19.73
N ASP A 281 28.24 22.14 -19.86
CA ASP A 281 28.65 20.80 -20.25
C ASP A 281 28.50 20.50 -21.75
N SER A 282 28.26 21.49 -22.57
CA SER A 282 27.97 21.35 -24.02
C SER A 282 29.09 20.65 -24.84
N SER A 283 30.34 20.65 -24.36
CA SER A 283 31.47 19.97 -25.02
C SER A 283 31.74 18.55 -24.49
N LYS A 284 31.03 18.14 -23.45
CA LYS A 284 31.23 16.82 -22.81
C LYS A 284 30.39 15.75 -23.45
N THR A 285 30.92 14.53 -23.49
CA THR A 285 30.22 13.33 -23.91
C THR A 285 30.11 12.35 -22.75
N THR A 286 29.05 11.52 -22.78
CA THR A 286 28.78 10.48 -21.80
C THR A 286 28.15 9.28 -22.50
N TYR A 287 28.19 8.11 -21.88
CA TYR A 287 27.41 6.95 -22.34
C TYR A 287 25.97 7.10 -21.87
N LYS A 288 25.03 7.19 -22.83
CA LYS A 288 23.57 7.20 -22.56
C LYS A 288 22.99 5.85 -22.93
N ALA A 289 22.28 5.25 -21.99
CA ALA A 289 21.52 4.03 -22.21
C ALA A 289 20.03 4.33 -22.32
N ILE A 290 19.34 3.68 -23.25
CA ILE A 290 17.90 3.66 -23.35
C ILE A 290 17.42 2.34 -22.76
N MET A 291 16.42 2.40 -21.86
CA MET A 291 15.81 1.24 -21.22
C MET A 291 14.39 1.01 -21.72
N ASP A 292 13.91 -0.23 -21.61
CA ASP A 292 12.62 -0.71 -22.11
C ASP A 292 11.43 -0.51 -21.15
N PHE A 293 11.39 0.63 -20.47
CA PHE A 293 10.23 1.07 -19.66
C PHE A 293 10.11 2.59 -19.65
N GLY A 294 8.92 3.11 -19.32
CA GLY A 294 8.67 4.54 -19.28
C GLY A 294 7.56 4.95 -18.31
N LEU A 295 7.06 6.18 -18.48
CA LEU A 295 6.06 6.80 -17.60
C LEU A 295 4.73 6.02 -17.51
N LEU A 296 4.39 5.25 -18.55
CA LEU A 296 3.20 4.40 -18.52
C LEU A 296 3.35 3.22 -17.55
N ASP A 297 4.57 2.84 -17.22
CA ASP A 297 4.88 1.74 -16.31
C ASP A 297 5.15 2.22 -14.90
N VAL A 298 6.10 3.16 -14.74
CA VAL A 298 6.53 3.67 -13.44
C VAL A 298 7.20 5.04 -13.59
N ASN A 299 7.12 5.88 -12.56
CA ASN A 299 7.93 7.10 -12.50
C ASN A 299 9.34 6.77 -11.97
N HIS A 300 10.38 7.35 -12.59
CA HIS A 300 11.77 7.15 -12.14
C HIS A 300 12.01 7.59 -10.69
N GLU A 301 11.27 8.59 -10.19
CA GLU A 301 11.36 9.06 -8.80
C GLU A 301 10.92 8.00 -7.77
N ASP A 302 10.15 7.02 -8.21
CA ASP A 302 9.70 5.90 -7.39
C ASP A 302 10.68 4.71 -7.39
N LEU A 303 11.83 4.86 -8.08
CA LEU A 303 12.90 3.86 -8.20
C LEU A 303 14.20 4.37 -7.58
N SER A 304 14.77 3.58 -6.68
CA SER A 304 16.10 3.84 -6.13
C SER A 304 17.16 2.98 -6.80
N THR A 305 18.39 3.50 -6.88
CA THR A 305 19.53 2.74 -7.40
C THR A 305 19.97 1.66 -6.42
N THR A 306 20.44 0.53 -6.96
CA THR A 306 21.12 -0.55 -6.22
C THR A 306 22.64 -0.34 -6.24
N GLU A 307 23.41 -1.24 -5.63
CA GLU A 307 24.88 -1.21 -5.76
C GLU A 307 25.33 -1.40 -7.22
N GLN A 308 24.58 -2.17 -8.02
CA GLN A 308 24.88 -2.35 -9.45
C GLN A 308 24.70 -1.04 -10.23
N THR A 309 23.66 -0.29 -9.93
CA THR A 309 23.26 0.93 -10.65
C THR A 309 23.75 2.22 -9.99
N LYS A 310 24.60 2.10 -8.98
CA LYS A 310 25.17 3.24 -8.27
C LYS A 310 25.91 4.20 -9.20
N GLY A 311 25.58 5.46 -9.10
CA GLY A 311 26.21 6.55 -9.88
C GLY A 311 25.61 6.79 -11.25
N ILE A 312 24.61 6.00 -11.70
CA ILE A 312 23.83 6.36 -12.89
C ILE A 312 22.97 7.61 -12.61
N LYS A 313 22.67 8.36 -13.66
CA LYS A 313 21.84 9.55 -13.54
C LYS A 313 20.65 9.48 -14.49
N PHE A 314 19.52 9.99 -14.02
CA PHE A 314 18.34 10.21 -14.85
C PHE A 314 18.63 11.35 -15.87
N VAL A 315 18.22 11.14 -17.12
CA VAL A 315 18.34 12.14 -18.20
C VAL A 315 16.98 12.56 -18.69
N GLY A 316 16.10 11.61 -18.99
CA GLY A 316 14.75 11.89 -19.44
C GLY A 316 13.94 10.63 -19.60
N MET A 317 12.63 10.78 -19.53
CA MET A 317 11.67 9.69 -19.61
C MET A 317 10.48 10.10 -20.45
N THR A 318 10.13 9.26 -21.41
CA THR A 318 8.92 9.38 -22.24
C THR A 318 7.89 8.33 -21.83
N SER A 319 6.86 8.14 -22.63
CA SER A 319 5.78 7.18 -22.34
C SER A 319 6.28 5.77 -22.06
N ASP A 320 7.23 5.27 -22.86
CA ASP A 320 7.63 3.87 -22.95
C ASP A 320 9.16 3.64 -22.89
N MET A 321 9.94 4.70 -22.71
CA MET A 321 11.39 4.63 -22.63
C MET A 321 11.94 5.61 -21.60
N ILE A 322 13.04 5.22 -20.95
CA ILE A 322 13.84 6.09 -20.10
C ILE A 322 15.27 6.17 -20.67
N VAL A 323 15.87 7.35 -20.59
CA VAL A 323 17.29 7.58 -20.88
C VAL A 323 18.02 7.82 -19.58
N ILE A 324 19.10 7.09 -19.38
CA ILE A 324 19.99 7.22 -18.22
C ILE A 324 21.43 7.50 -18.68
N ASP A 325 22.15 8.25 -17.86
CA ASP A 325 23.56 8.57 -18.06
C ASP A 325 24.42 7.62 -17.21
N LEU A 326 25.32 6.90 -17.87
CA LEU A 326 26.24 5.94 -17.26
C LEU A 326 27.65 6.51 -17.02
N GLY A 327 27.86 7.80 -17.31
CA GLY A 327 29.18 8.41 -17.26
C GLY A 327 30.13 7.85 -18.33
N ASP A 328 31.31 7.46 -17.93
CA ASP A 328 32.30 6.80 -18.80
C ASP A 328 32.01 5.31 -19.04
N ASN A 329 30.99 4.76 -18.38
CA ASN A 329 30.60 3.36 -18.41
C ASN A 329 31.75 2.39 -18.02
N LEU A 330 32.64 2.82 -17.11
CA LEU A 330 33.76 2.04 -16.62
C LEU A 330 33.57 1.68 -15.12
N ASP A 331 34.04 0.49 -14.75
CA ASP A 331 34.19 0.10 -13.36
C ASP A 331 35.48 0.69 -12.74
N LYS A 332 35.68 0.47 -11.45
CA LYS A 332 36.89 0.93 -10.73
C LYS A 332 38.21 0.35 -11.26
N ASN A 333 38.14 -0.67 -12.07
CA ASN A 333 39.30 -1.34 -12.70
C ASN A 333 39.49 -0.89 -14.16
N GLY A 334 38.65 0.01 -14.70
CA GLY A 334 38.67 0.46 -16.06
C GLY A 334 37.99 -0.47 -17.07
N ASN A 335 37.24 -1.47 -16.63
CA ASN A 335 36.50 -2.36 -17.52
C ASN A 335 35.09 -1.76 -17.79
N GLN A 336 34.57 -2.06 -18.98
CA GLN A 336 33.20 -1.69 -19.34
C GLN A 336 32.20 -2.29 -18.37
N ARG A 337 31.33 -1.43 -17.79
CA ARG A 337 30.30 -1.85 -16.83
C ARG A 337 29.10 -2.51 -17.50
N PHE A 338 28.57 -1.87 -18.54
CA PHE A 338 27.30 -2.24 -19.16
C PHE A 338 27.42 -2.29 -20.68
N LYS A 339 26.60 -3.16 -21.30
CA LYS A 339 26.44 -3.31 -22.75
C LYS A 339 24.96 -3.46 -23.10
N VAL A 340 24.62 -3.34 -24.37
CA VAL A 340 23.26 -3.62 -24.88
C VAL A 340 22.86 -5.05 -24.54
N GLY A 341 21.65 -5.22 -24.01
CA GLY A 341 21.09 -6.49 -23.55
C GLY A 341 21.33 -6.79 -22.07
N ASP A 342 22.13 -6.00 -21.37
CA ASP A 342 22.27 -6.15 -19.92
C ASP A 342 21.01 -5.65 -19.21
N LYS A 343 20.69 -6.28 -18.05
CA LYS A 343 19.64 -5.83 -17.13
C LYS A 343 20.23 -4.92 -16.07
N LEU A 344 19.53 -3.80 -15.81
CA LEU A 344 19.78 -2.95 -14.67
C LEU A 344 18.70 -3.16 -13.62
N PHE A 345 19.11 -3.18 -12.35
CA PHE A 345 18.27 -3.47 -11.22
C PHE A 345 18.03 -2.23 -10.37
N PHE A 346 16.79 -2.02 -9.97
CA PHE A 346 16.33 -0.91 -9.16
C PHE A 346 15.51 -1.39 -7.98
N GLN A 347 15.54 -0.65 -6.88
CA GLN A 347 14.68 -0.87 -5.72
C GLN A 347 13.40 -0.04 -5.88
N PRO A 348 12.23 -0.66 -6.12
CA PRO A 348 10.96 0.06 -6.25
C PRO A 348 10.39 0.39 -4.87
N ASN A 349 9.81 1.60 -4.72
CA ASN A 349 9.02 1.94 -3.56
C ASN A 349 7.57 1.42 -3.70
N TYR A 350 6.73 1.71 -2.70
CA TYR A 350 5.31 1.31 -2.71
C TYR A 350 4.55 1.75 -3.97
N MET A 351 4.77 3.00 -4.42
CA MET A 351 4.07 3.54 -5.60
C MET A 351 4.56 2.90 -6.89
N ALA A 352 5.86 2.63 -6.98
CA ALA A 352 6.43 1.89 -8.11
C ALA A 352 5.79 0.50 -8.22
N VAL A 353 5.81 -0.28 -7.13
CA VAL A 353 5.21 -1.63 -7.12
C VAL A 353 3.74 -1.59 -7.52
N ALA A 354 2.96 -0.66 -6.96
CA ALA A 354 1.54 -0.52 -7.27
C ALA A 354 1.26 -0.23 -8.75
N ARG A 355 2.16 0.52 -9.43
CA ARG A 355 2.06 0.82 -10.87
C ARG A 355 2.54 -0.33 -11.73
N LEU A 356 3.70 -0.89 -11.42
CA LEU A 356 4.29 -2.01 -12.15
C LEU A 356 3.36 -3.23 -12.17
N LEU A 357 2.67 -3.50 -11.05
CA LEU A 357 1.71 -4.61 -10.95
C LEU A 357 0.45 -4.45 -11.82
N VAL A 358 0.12 -3.26 -12.29
CA VAL A 358 -1.02 -3.03 -13.17
C VAL A 358 -0.60 -2.77 -14.62
N SER A 359 0.69 -2.59 -14.90
CA SER A 359 1.21 -2.49 -16.26
C SER A 359 1.07 -3.83 -16.97
N LYS A 360 0.66 -3.78 -18.23
CA LYS A 360 0.56 -4.95 -19.12
C LYS A 360 1.88 -5.29 -19.81
N PHE A 361 2.88 -4.43 -19.65
CA PHE A 361 4.17 -4.50 -20.34
C PHE A 361 5.32 -4.87 -19.41
N ILE A 362 5.01 -5.12 -18.14
CA ILE A 362 5.98 -5.56 -17.14
C ILE A 362 5.67 -7.01 -16.78
N ASP A 363 6.65 -7.88 -16.95
CA ASP A 363 6.55 -9.28 -16.54
C ASP A 363 6.64 -9.39 -15.02
N ARG A 364 5.88 -10.31 -14.42
CA ARG A 364 5.93 -10.60 -13.00
C ARG A 364 6.65 -11.90 -12.76
N VAL A 365 7.67 -11.86 -11.92
CA VAL A 365 8.47 -13.03 -11.53
C VAL A 365 8.26 -13.24 -10.03
N TYR A 366 7.78 -14.41 -9.66
CA TYR A 366 7.59 -14.84 -8.27
C TYR A 366 8.69 -15.83 -7.92
N ASP A 367 9.51 -15.55 -6.90
CA ASP A 367 10.57 -16.42 -6.39
C ASP A 367 10.52 -16.57 -4.85
#